data_f61c47eed7b968b3cc30d5e7882b4c83
#
_entry.id   f61c47eed7b968b3cc30d5e7882b4c83
#
_cell.length_a   1.000
_cell.length_b   1.000
_cell.length_c   1.000
_cell.angle_alpha   90.00
_cell.angle_beta   90.00
_cell.angle_gamma   90.00
#
_symmetry.space_group_name_H-M   'P 1'
#
loop_
_entity.id
_entity.type
_entity.pdbx_description
1 polymer ?
#
loop_
_entity_poly.entity_id
_entity_poly.type
_entity_poly.pdbx_seq_one_letter_code
_entity_poly.pdbx_strand_id
1 'polypeptide(L)'
;MRFRMLSLVVASLALQLQPSAQAQSAAYPTKPIRLFVGAPAGGPTDVIARSLIQQMGDSLGQPVIVENRGGAAGTLAAGIVAKSPADGYTLIVTPSAHAYAASMYDKLPFDPVKDFRPVGQIGMMPLVAIANKAFPAGSLRDLVERAKAQPTAVNYGSSGTGSAHHLAGELFKLRTGIQMT
;
A
#
# COMPACT_ATOMS: atom_id res chain seq x y z
N MET A 1 -46.00 58.82 14.08
CA MET A 1 -45.03 58.39 13.08
C MET A 1 -43.65 58.01 13.67
N ARG A 2 -43.18 58.59 14.73
CA ARG A 2 -41.84 58.34 15.33
C ARG A 2 -41.69 56.96 16.02
N PHE A 3 -42.75 56.40 16.60
CA PHE A 3 -42.72 55.09 17.28
C PHE A 3 -42.61 53.89 16.33
N ARG A 4 -43.14 53.98 15.13
CA ARG A 4 -43.10 52.92 14.13
C ARG A 4 -41.71 52.77 13.46
N MET A 5 -40.92 53.81 13.37
CA MET A 5 -39.56 53.77 12.81
C MET A 5 -38.57 53.14 13.79
N LEU A 6 -38.75 53.33 15.10
CA LEU A 6 -37.86 52.77 16.11
C LEU A 6 -37.98 51.21 16.18
N SER A 7 -39.21 50.70 16.01
CA SER A 7 -39.47 49.25 15.99
C SER A 7 -38.85 48.53 14.78
N LEU A 8 -38.76 49.18 13.62
CA LEU A 8 -38.14 48.63 12.41
C LEU A 8 -36.61 48.59 12.50
N VAL A 9 -35.97 49.53 13.18
CA VAL A 9 -34.50 49.57 13.36
C VAL A 9 -34.07 48.53 14.37
N VAL A 10 -34.82 48.25 15.42
CA VAL A 10 -34.51 47.18 16.40
C VAL A 10 -34.68 45.80 15.79
N ALA A 11 -35.69 45.60 14.93
CA ALA A 11 -35.88 44.31 14.24
C ALA A 11 -34.77 44.00 13.21
N SER A 12 -34.22 45.01 12.53
CA SER A 12 -33.12 44.81 11.59
C SER A 12 -31.78 44.55 12.28
N LEU A 13 -31.58 45.04 13.51
CA LEU A 13 -30.35 44.79 14.28
C LEU A 13 -30.34 43.38 14.91
N ALA A 14 -31.49 42.82 15.23
CA ALA A 14 -31.63 41.47 15.78
C ALA A 14 -31.36 40.36 14.73
N LEU A 15 -31.51 40.67 13.44
CA LEU A 15 -31.28 39.71 12.35
C LEU A 15 -29.78 39.49 12.03
N GLN A 16 -28.89 40.34 12.56
CA GLN A 16 -27.43 40.23 12.33
C GLN A 16 -26.69 39.44 13.40
N LEU A 17 -27.35 38.98 14.44
CA LEU A 17 -26.80 38.15 15.51
C LEU A 17 -27.08 36.65 15.30
N GLN A 18 -27.08 36.20 14.05
CA GLN A 18 -27.02 34.75 13.82
C GLN A 18 -25.62 34.29 14.18
N PRO A 19 -25.44 33.43 15.21
CA PRO A 19 -24.15 32.81 15.42
C PRO A 19 -23.81 32.04 14.15
N SER A 20 -22.72 32.42 13.49
CA SER A 20 -22.14 31.63 12.43
C SER A 20 -21.92 30.25 13.03
N ALA A 21 -22.73 29.27 12.63
CA ALA A 21 -22.46 27.87 12.93
C ALA A 21 -21.11 27.56 12.28
N GLN A 22 -20.02 27.76 13.04
CA GLN A 22 -18.75 27.23 12.69
C GLN A 22 -18.99 25.74 12.63
N ALA A 23 -19.05 25.20 11.40
CA ALA A 23 -18.94 23.77 11.19
C ALA A 23 -17.59 23.37 11.79
N GLN A 24 -17.60 22.96 13.07
CA GLN A 24 -16.46 22.26 13.66
C GLN A 24 -16.20 21.10 12.74
N SER A 25 -15.12 21.20 11.97
CA SER A 25 -14.62 20.04 11.23
C SER A 25 -14.46 18.94 12.28
N ALA A 26 -15.32 17.92 12.20
CA ALA A 26 -15.26 16.80 13.12
C ALA A 26 -13.82 16.33 13.18
N ALA A 27 -13.23 16.32 14.37
CA ALA A 27 -11.82 15.98 14.56
C ALA A 27 -11.61 14.57 13.97
N TYR A 28 -10.82 14.47 12.92
CA TYR A 28 -10.43 13.19 12.31
C TYR A 28 -9.24 12.62 13.10
N PRO A 29 -9.24 11.31 13.39
CA PRO A 29 -10.29 10.31 13.22
C PRO A 29 -11.26 10.24 14.42
N THR A 30 -12.56 9.93 14.17
CA THR A 30 -13.59 9.75 15.21
C THR A 30 -14.02 8.29 15.40
N LYS A 31 -13.51 7.38 14.57
CA LYS A 31 -13.81 5.94 14.56
C LYS A 31 -12.55 5.15 14.21
N PRO A 32 -12.51 3.84 14.47
CA PRO A 32 -11.38 2.99 14.10
C PRO A 32 -11.03 3.07 12.62
N ILE A 33 -9.70 3.00 12.34
CA ILE A 33 -9.15 2.97 10.99
C ILE A 33 -8.89 1.52 10.60
N ARG A 34 -9.34 1.12 9.42
CA ARG A 34 -9.08 -0.21 8.85
C ARG A 34 -7.82 -0.16 8.01
N LEU A 35 -6.86 -1.02 8.33
CA LEU A 35 -5.60 -1.15 7.59
C LEU A 35 -5.56 -2.50 6.89
N PHE A 36 -5.85 -2.50 5.60
CA PHE A 36 -5.72 -3.70 4.77
C PHE A 36 -4.26 -4.03 4.53
N VAL A 37 -3.93 -5.32 4.59
CA VAL A 37 -2.60 -5.83 4.24
C VAL A 37 -2.75 -6.78 3.06
N GLY A 38 -2.17 -6.42 1.92
CA GLY A 38 -2.22 -7.18 0.68
C GLY A 38 -1.33 -8.44 0.68
N ALA A 39 -1.16 -9.06 1.86
CA ALA A 39 -0.32 -10.23 2.06
C ALA A 39 -0.92 -11.16 3.12
N PRO A 40 -0.51 -12.45 3.17
CA PRO A 40 -0.89 -13.35 4.25
C PRO A 40 -0.44 -12.84 5.62
N ALA A 41 -1.21 -13.18 6.66
CA ALA A 41 -0.85 -12.90 8.04
C ALA A 41 0.48 -13.59 8.40
N GLY A 42 1.32 -12.90 9.18
CA GLY A 42 2.67 -13.35 9.56
C GLY A 42 3.74 -13.20 8.46
N GLY A 43 3.35 -12.78 7.25
CA GLY A 43 4.30 -12.45 6.19
C GLY A 43 5.01 -11.10 6.44
N PRO A 44 6.11 -10.81 5.70
CA PRO A 44 6.92 -9.60 5.93
C PRO A 44 6.10 -8.29 5.90
N THR A 45 5.17 -8.16 4.98
CA THR A 45 4.29 -6.97 4.88
C THR A 45 3.38 -6.84 6.09
N ASP A 46 2.85 -7.95 6.60
CA ASP A 46 2.00 -7.97 7.80
C ASP A 46 2.78 -7.61 9.06
N VAL A 47 3.99 -8.16 9.22
CA VAL A 47 4.88 -7.83 10.35
C VAL A 47 5.19 -6.34 10.36
N ILE A 48 5.54 -5.76 9.22
CA ILE A 48 5.80 -4.32 9.09
C ILE A 48 4.52 -3.51 9.42
N ALA A 49 3.37 -3.89 8.88
CA ALA A 49 2.12 -3.21 9.18
C ALA A 49 1.83 -3.23 10.70
N ARG A 50 1.96 -4.39 11.34
CA ARG A 50 1.69 -4.54 12.78
C ARG A 50 2.69 -3.80 13.68
N SER A 51 3.91 -3.57 13.23
CA SER A 51 4.88 -2.77 14.00
C SER A 51 4.49 -1.29 14.09
N LEU A 52 3.61 -0.81 13.24
CA LEU A 52 3.19 0.60 13.21
C LEU A 52 1.85 0.86 13.89
N ILE A 53 0.96 -0.14 13.98
CA ILE A 53 -0.44 0.09 14.35
C ILE A 53 -0.60 0.63 15.77
N GLN A 54 0.24 0.20 16.72
CA GLN A 54 0.18 0.70 18.09
C GLN A 54 0.50 2.19 18.12
N GLN A 55 1.63 2.59 17.54
CA GLN A 55 2.08 3.99 17.52
C GLN A 55 1.11 4.87 16.70
N MET A 56 0.57 4.36 15.61
CA MET A 56 -0.47 5.06 14.85
C MET A 56 -1.73 5.25 15.68
N GLY A 57 -2.19 4.22 16.36
CA GLY A 57 -3.37 4.28 17.23
C GLY A 57 -3.21 5.30 18.35
N ASP A 58 -2.06 5.27 19.04
CA ASP A 58 -1.74 6.20 20.13
C ASP A 58 -1.69 7.66 19.62
N SER A 59 -1.08 7.88 18.47
CA SER A 59 -0.95 9.22 17.85
C SER A 59 -2.27 9.78 17.34
N LEU A 60 -3.14 8.91 16.82
CA LEU A 60 -4.42 9.29 16.20
C LEU A 60 -5.59 9.27 17.20
N GLY A 61 -5.40 8.71 18.39
CA GLY A 61 -6.46 8.57 19.39
C GLY A 61 -7.56 7.58 19.00
N GLN A 62 -7.33 6.73 17.98
CA GLN A 62 -8.28 5.74 17.50
C GLN A 62 -7.55 4.44 17.13
N PRO A 63 -8.13 3.28 17.40
CA PRO A 63 -7.50 2.01 17.07
C PRO A 63 -7.32 1.83 15.56
N VAL A 64 -6.19 1.21 15.17
CA VAL A 64 -5.92 0.78 13.80
C VAL A 64 -6.08 -0.74 13.72
N ILE A 65 -7.03 -1.21 12.92
CA ILE A 65 -7.40 -2.62 12.81
C ILE A 65 -6.82 -3.20 11.52
N VAL A 66 -5.95 -4.21 11.67
CA VAL A 66 -5.33 -4.90 10.52
C VAL A 66 -6.28 -5.96 9.96
N GLU A 67 -6.47 -5.93 8.65
CA GLU A 67 -7.19 -6.95 7.89
C GLU A 67 -6.31 -7.53 6.78
N ASN A 68 -5.92 -8.78 6.92
CA ASN A 68 -5.14 -9.45 5.88
C ASN A 68 -6.04 -9.96 4.74
N ARG A 69 -5.73 -9.56 3.51
CA ARG A 69 -6.39 -10.01 2.28
C ARG A 69 -5.32 -10.33 1.23
N GLY A 70 -4.64 -11.45 1.46
CA GLY A 70 -3.62 -11.94 0.51
C GLY A 70 -4.26 -12.49 -0.76
N GLY A 71 -3.44 -12.66 -1.78
CA GLY A 71 -3.80 -13.24 -3.07
C GLY A 71 -3.55 -12.31 -4.25
N ALA A 72 -3.23 -12.90 -5.40
CA ALA A 72 -2.94 -12.20 -6.66
C ALA A 72 -1.96 -11.03 -6.47
N ALA A 73 -0.85 -11.26 -5.78
CA ALA A 73 0.17 -10.24 -5.44
C ALA A 73 -0.37 -8.99 -4.71
N GLY A 74 -1.46 -9.14 -3.92
CA GLY A 74 -2.08 -8.07 -3.15
C GLY A 74 -3.20 -7.31 -3.87
N THR A 75 -3.51 -7.66 -5.12
CA THR A 75 -4.55 -6.98 -5.90
C THR A 75 -5.96 -7.20 -5.35
N LEU A 76 -6.20 -8.29 -4.60
CA LEU A 76 -7.48 -8.50 -3.92
C LEU A 76 -7.74 -7.43 -2.85
N ALA A 77 -6.76 -7.16 -1.98
CA ALA A 77 -6.86 -6.09 -0.99
C ALA A 77 -7.01 -4.72 -1.65
N ALA A 78 -6.20 -4.47 -2.68
CA ALA A 78 -6.22 -3.22 -3.43
C ALA A 78 -7.61 -2.97 -4.07
N GLY A 79 -8.24 -3.99 -4.67
CA GLY A 79 -9.57 -3.87 -5.25
C GLY A 79 -10.69 -3.58 -4.23
N ILE A 80 -10.53 -4.00 -2.98
CA ILE A 80 -11.45 -3.66 -1.88
C ILE A 80 -11.27 -2.19 -1.50
N VAL A 81 -10.02 -1.76 -1.31
CA VAL A 81 -9.70 -0.40 -0.86
C VAL A 81 -10.03 0.63 -1.92
N ALA A 82 -9.76 0.36 -3.20
CA ALA A 82 -10.14 1.24 -4.32
C ALA A 82 -11.64 1.55 -4.39
N LYS A 83 -12.49 0.64 -3.90
CA LYS A 83 -13.95 0.81 -3.86
C LYS A 83 -14.48 1.36 -2.53
N SER A 84 -13.60 1.55 -1.56
CA SER A 84 -13.98 2.10 -0.25
C SER A 84 -14.14 3.63 -0.31
N PRO A 85 -14.90 4.24 0.60
CA PRO A 85 -14.97 5.69 0.70
C PRO A 85 -13.58 6.32 0.90
N ALA A 86 -13.29 7.41 0.20
CA ALA A 86 -12.03 8.14 0.29
C ALA A 86 -12.03 9.11 1.51
N ASP A 87 -12.43 8.60 2.68
CA ASP A 87 -12.62 9.35 3.92
C ASP A 87 -11.45 9.21 4.91
N GLY A 88 -10.38 8.49 4.52
CA GLY A 88 -9.20 8.25 5.34
C GLY A 88 -9.34 7.09 6.34
N TYR A 89 -10.50 6.44 6.45
CA TYR A 89 -10.71 5.33 7.39
C TYR A 89 -10.39 3.95 6.80
N THR A 90 -10.07 3.88 5.53
CA THR A 90 -9.64 2.65 4.88
C THR A 90 -8.28 2.86 4.22
N LEU A 91 -7.27 2.21 4.76
CA LEU A 91 -5.89 2.28 4.30
C LEU A 91 -5.44 0.91 3.79
N ILE A 92 -4.37 0.89 3.01
CA ILE A 92 -3.71 -0.35 2.60
C ILE A 92 -2.19 -0.25 2.78
N VAL A 93 -1.59 -1.31 3.31
CA VAL A 93 -0.15 -1.59 3.18
C VAL A 93 0.03 -2.64 2.11
N THR A 94 0.78 -2.29 1.10
CA THR A 94 0.98 -3.13 -0.07
C THR A 94 2.46 -3.29 -0.38
N PRO A 95 2.91 -4.48 -0.84
CA PRO A 95 4.26 -4.65 -1.34
C PRO A 95 4.47 -3.90 -2.66
N SER A 96 5.70 -3.83 -3.14
CA SER A 96 6.07 -3.23 -4.43
C SER A 96 5.29 -3.77 -5.64
N ALA A 97 4.69 -4.95 -5.51
CA ALA A 97 3.83 -5.54 -6.53
C ALA A 97 2.66 -4.63 -6.96
N HIS A 98 2.17 -3.78 -6.08
CA HIS A 98 1.15 -2.79 -6.42
C HIS A 98 1.62 -1.84 -7.53
N ALA A 99 2.87 -1.39 -7.47
CA ALA A 99 3.40 -0.42 -8.43
C ALA A 99 3.51 -0.95 -9.87
N TYR A 100 3.71 -2.27 -10.02
CA TYR A 100 3.79 -2.90 -11.35
C TYR A 100 2.61 -3.81 -11.68
N ALA A 101 1.56 -3.80 -10.88
CA ALA A 101 0.36 -4.61 -11.10
C ALA A 101 -0.26 -4.35 -12.48
N ALA A 102 -0.32 -3.09 -12.93
CA ALA A 102 -0.84 -2.73 -14.25
C ALA A 102 -0.06 -3.35 -15.42
N SER A 103 1.23 -3.65 -15.23
CA SER A 103 2.06 -4.30 -16.24
C SER A 103 1.99 -5.83 -16.18
N MET A 104 1.44 -6.39 -15.10
CA MET A 104 1.39 -7.84 -14.87
C MET A 104 0.01 -8.45 -15.14
N TYR A 105 -1.04 -7.65 -15.11
CA TYR A 105 -2.41 -8.11 -15.24
C TYR A 105 -3.12 -7.34 -16.36
N ASP A 106 -3.63 -8.05 -17.35
CA ASP A 106 -4.38 -7.47 -18.48
C ASP A 106 -5.66 -6.75 -18.04
N LYS A 107 -6.25 -7.19 -16.95
CA LYS A 107 -7.48 -6.62 -16.39
C LYS A 107 -7.37 -6.50 -14.88
N LEU A 108 -7.26 -5.27 -14.40
CA LEU A 108 -7.39 -4.93 -12.98
C LEU A 108 -8.76 -4.28 -12.74
N PRO A 109 -9.42 -4.57 -11.62
CA PRO A 109 -10.69 -3.92 -11.26
C PRO A 109 -10.51 -2.51 -10.67
N PHE A 110 -9.30 -1.93 -10.78
CA PHE A 110 -8.90 -0.61 -10.28
C PHE A 110 -7.69 -0.08 -11.05
N ASP A 111 -7.49 1.22 -11.02
CA ASP A 111 -6.26 1.87 -11.49
C ASP A 111 -5.29 2.01 -10.30
N PRO A 112 -4.09 1.37 -10.33
CA PRO A 112 -3.18 1.36 -9.18
C PRO A 112 -2.59 2.73 -8.84
N VAL A 113 -2.76 3.72 -9.70
CA VAL A 113 -2.26 5.09 -9.49
C VAL A 113 -3.40 6.05 -9.16
N LYS A 114 -4.49 6.03 -9.94
CA LYS A 114 -5.56 7.03 -9.82
C LYS A 114 -6.54 6.75 -8.69
N ASP A 115 -6.76 5.47 -8.37
CA ASP A 115 -7.74 5.07 -7.35
C ASP A 115 -7.17 5.09 -5.93
N PHE A 116 -5.90 5.52 -5.78
CA PHE A 116 -5.22 5.56 -4.48
C PHE A 116 -4.55 6.91 -4.22
N ARG A 117 -4.60 7.34 -2.97
CA ARG A 117 -3.80 8.45 -2.46
C ARG A 117 -2.60 7.88 -1.70
N PRO A 118 -1.34 8.04 -2.18
CA PRO A 118 -0.18 7.59 -1.44
C PRO A 118 -0.04 8.41 -0.14
N VAL A 119 0.20 7.70 0.96
CA VAL A 119 0.42 8.29 2.29
C VAL A 119 1.92 8.38 2.58
N GLY A 120 2.65 7.29 2.42
CA GLY A 120 4.08 7.26 2.66
C GLY A 120 4.69 5.89 2.42
N GLN A 121 6.01 5.88 2.27
CA GLN A 121 6.79 4.66 2.22
C GLN A 121 7.19 4.25 3.63
N ILE A 122 6.81 3.04 4.04
CA ILE A 122 7.10 2.51 5.38
C ILE A 122 8.54 2.02 5.48
N GLY A 123 9.05 1.38 4.42
CA GLY A 123 10.40 0.85 4.39
C GLY A 123 10.76 0.23 3.06
N MET A 124 12.00 -0.28 2.97
CA MET A 124 12.50 -1.05 1.83
C MET A 124 12.99 -2.41 2.30
N MET A 125 12.69 -3.44 1.52
CA MET A 125 13.21 -4.78 1.75
C MET A 125 14.17 -5.13 0.60
N PRO A 126 15.47 -5.29 0.87
CA PRO A 126 16.41 -5.73 -0.14
C PRO A 126 16.13 -7.19 -0.51
N LEU A 127 16.32 -7.54 -1.78
CA LEU A 127 16.31 -8.93 -2.23
C LEU A 127 17.72 -9.49 -2.16
N VAL A 128 17.85 -10.72 -1.67
CA VAL A 128 19.13 -11.42 -1.54
C VAL A 128 19.04 -12.71 -2.35
N ALA A 129 20.03 -12.93 -3.21
CA ALA A 129 20.21 -14.23 -3.87
C ALA A 129 20.97 -15.16 -2.90
N ILE A 130 20.39 -16.32 -2.63
CA ILE A 130 21.02 -17.37 -1.83
C ILE A 130 21.12 -18.65 -2.67
N ALA A 131 22.17 -19.42 -2.44
CA ALA A 131 22.35 -20.70 -3.08
C ALA A 131 22.56 -21.81 -2.04
N ASN A 132 22.27 -23.05 -2.42
CA ASN A 132 22.63 -24.21 -1.61
C ASN A 132 24.15 -24.25 -1.38
N LYS A 133 24.58 -24.62 -0.19
CA LYS A 133 26.02 -24.72 0.15
C LYS A 133 26.82 -25.60 -0.81
N ALA A 134 26.19 -26.64 -1.38
CA ALA A 134 26.80 -27.51 -2.37
C ALA A 134 26.81 -26.94 -3.80
N PHE A 135 26.16 -25.77 -4.03
CA PHE A 135 26.16 -25.15 -5.35
C PHE A 135 27.56 -24.62 -5.67
N PRO A 136 28.14 -25.02 -6.79
CA PRO A 136 29.54 -24.74 -7.08
C PRO A 136 29.73 -23.33 -7.69
N ALA A 137 29.29 -22.29 -6.98
CA ALA A 137 29.54 -20.90 -7.31
C ALA A 137 29.70 -20.11 -6.01
N GLY A 138 30.83 -19.43 -5.87
CA GLY A 138 31.13 -18.56 -4.71
C GLY A 138 30.71 -17.12 -4.90
N SER A 139 30.27 -16.74 -6.11
CA SER A 139 29.87 -15.37 -6.46
C SER A 139 28.78 -15.37 -7.53
N LEU A 140 28.12 -14.19 -7.71
CA LEU A 140 27.18 -14.01 -8.82
C LEU A 140 27.87 -14.13 -10.19
N ARG A 141 29.17 -13.81 -10.29
CA ARG A 141 29.95 -13.98 -11.52
C ARG A 141 30.06 -15.43 -11.87
N ASP A 142 30.46 -16.28 -10.93
CA ASP A 142 30.58 -17.73 -11.12
C ASP A 142 29.25 -18.37 -11.51
N LEU A 143 28.14 -17.87 -10.92
CA LEU A 143 26.79 -18.28 -11.28
C LEU A 143 26.48 -17.94 -12.74
N VAL A 144 26.84 -16.76 -13.21
CA VAL A 144 26.62 -16.32 -14.59
C VAL A 144 27.46 -17.17 -15.55
N GLU A 145 28.73 -17.39 -15.25
CA GLU A 145 29.64 -18.22 -16.07
C GLU A 145 29.11 -19.66 -16.19
N ARG A 146 28.67 -20.23 -15.08
CA ARG A 146 28.09 -21.57 -15.05
C ARG A 146 26.80 -21.66 -15.84
N ALA A 147 25.88 -20.68 -15.67
CA ALA A 147 24.61 -20.64 -16.40
C ALA A 147 24.84 -20.48 -17.92
N LYS A 148 25.89 -19.77 -18.34
CA LYS A 148 26.29 -19.67 -19.75
C LYS A 148 26.86 -20.99 -20.28
N ALA A 149 27.66 -21.66 -19.48
CA ALA A 149 28.26 -22.94 -19.87
C ALA A 149 27.24 -24.11 -19.91
N GLN A 150 26.25 -24.05 -19.03
CA GLN A 150 25.20 -25.08 -18.88
C GLN A 150 23.81 -24.40 -18.67
N PRO A 151 23.15 -23.96 -19.72
CA PRO A 151 21.94 -23.13 -19.62
C PRO A 151 20.77 -23.78 -18.87
N THR A 152 20.68 -25.09 -18.80
CA THR A 152 19.60 -25.82 -18.11
C THR A 152 19.98 -26.30 -16.69
N ALA A 153 21.21 -26.02 -16.23
CA ALA A 153 21.72 -26.56 -14.97
C ALA A 153 21.37 -25.65 -13.75
N VAL A 154 20.91 -24.43 -13.98
CA VAL A 154 20.61 -23.49 -12.92
C VAL A 154 19.10 -23.26 -12.82
N ASN A 155 18.54 -23.68 -11.68
CA ASN A 155 17.16 -23.42 -11.33
C ASN A 155 17.13 -22.37 -10.22
N TYR A 156 16.11 -21.50 -10.23
CA TYR A 156 15.91 -20.56 -9.14
C TYR A 156 14.47 -20.63 -8.59
N GLY A 157 14.34 -20.34 -7.32
CA GLY A 157 13.04 -20.24 -6.64
C GLY A 157 12.64 -18.79 -6.41
N SER A 158 11.35 -18.52 -6.53
CA SER A 158 10.75 -17.25 -6.19
C SER A 158 9.50 -17.45 -5.32
N SER A 159 8.92 -16.38 -4.83
CA SER A 159 7.63 -16.43 -4.10
C SER A 159 6.40 -16.48 -5.03
N GLY A 160 6.59 -16.90 -6.27
CA GLY A 160 5.55 -17.07 -7.28
C GLY A 160 5.63 -16.03 -8.41
N THR A 161 4.93 -16.34 -9.50
CA THR A 161 4.88 -15.49 -10.71
C THR A 161 4.37 -14.10 -10.37
N GLY A 162 5.04 -13.06 -10.87
CA GLY A 162 4.70 -11.67 -10.60
C GLY A 162 5.18 -11.14 -9.25
N SER A 163 5.87 -11.95 -8.43
CA SER A 163 6.51 -11.46 -7.22
C SER A 163 7.77 -10.63 -7.52
N ALA A 164 8.20 -9.80 -6.57
CA ALA A 164 9.45 -9.06 -6.70
C ALA A 164 10.66 -9.99 -6.92
N HIS A 165 10.65 -11.17 -6.29
CA HIS A 165 11.70 -12.18 -6.47
C HIS A 165 11.71 -12.74 -7.89
N HIS A 166 10.54 -13.04 -8.46
CA HIS A 166 10.42 -13.49 -9.84
C HIS A 166 10.93 -12.43 -10.82
N LEU A 167 10.45 -11.17 -10.68
CA LEU A 167 10.89 -10.08 -11.55
C LEU A 167 12.37 -9.77 -11.43
N ALA A 168 12.95 -9.90 -10.23
CA ALA A 168 14.39 -9.75 -10.04
C ALA A 168 15.19 -10.86 -10.75
N GLY A 169 14.71 -12.11 -10.69
CA GLY A 169 15.29 -13.24 -11.42
C GLY A 169 15.23 -13.02 -12.93
N GLU A 170 14.08 -12.64 -13.46
CA GLU A 170 13.89 -12.36 -14.88
C GLU A 170 14.75 -11.16 -15.36
N LEU A 171 14.83 -10.10 -14.55
CA LEU A 171 15.73 -8.98 -14.85
C LEU A 171 17.19 -9.39 -14.85
N PHE A 172 17.59 -10.26 -13.90
CA PHE A 172 18.96 -10.79 -13.86
C PHE A 172 19.29 -11.62 -15.11
N LYS A 173 18.37 -12.49 -15.53
CA LYS A 173 18.48 -13.25 -16.79
C LYS A 173 18.65 -12.30 -17.99
N LEU A 174 17.78 -11.29 -18.08
CA LEU A 174 17.81 -10.30 -19.17
C LEU A 174 19.13 -9.52 -19.21
N ARG A 175 19.64 -9.06 -18.04
CA ARG A 175 20.86 -8.25 -17.95
C ARG A 175 22.14 -9.04 -18.19
N THR A 176 22.15 -10.32 -17.92
CA THR A 176 23.34 -11.20 -18.02
C THR A 176 23.33 -12.10 -19.27
N GLY A 177 22.19 -12.20 -19.94
CA GLY A 177 21.99 -13.08 -21.10
C GLY A 177 22.01 -14.57 -20.75
N ILE A 178 21.79 -14.93 -19.48
CA ILE A 178 21.76 -16.33 -19.03
C ILE A 178 20.35 -16.91 -19.07
N GLN A 179 20.28 -18.24 -19.07
CA GLN A 179 19.06 -19.00 -18.87
C GLN A 179 19.06 -19.62 -17.47
N MET A 180 17.94 -19.47 -16.77
CA MET A 180 17.62 -20.14 -15.50
C MET A 180 16.15 -20.51 -15.52
N THR A 181 15.81 -21.68 -14.98
CA THR A 181 14.41 -22.14 -14.89
C THR A 181 13.86 -21.87 -13.50
#